data_16be4553a3a9f32615b9dbbf04bb03f1
#
_entry.id   16be4553a3a9f32615b9dbbf04bb03f1
#
_cell.length_a   1.000
_cell.length_b   1.000
_cell.length_c   1.000
_cell.angle_alpha   90.00
_cell.angle_beta   90.00
_cell.angle_gamma   90.00
#
_symmetry.space_group_name_H-M   'P 1'
#
loop_
_entity.id
_entity.type
_entity.pdbx_description
1 polymer ?
#
loop_
_entity_poly.entity_id
_entity_poly.type
_entity_poly.pdbx_seq_one_letter_code
_entity_poly.pdbx_strand_id
1 'polypeptide(L)'
;LTKIGNAYRRFHGMVSDRPTNFSWVTEGKLAGSGLPVTQDEFKWVLDKGIKSIVTVREVPLPSQWFDGGDIDYMHLMVEDYGAPTMEVLDEAVNYIDKKIGSCKAVLVHCAAGKGRTGAVLAAYMIKKENLTAEQAIEKIRLMRPGSVQSITQETALSMYEKYLKIKKQ
;
A
#
# COMPACT_ATOMS: atom_id res chain seq x y z
N LEU A 1 9.95 13.54 -1.09
CA LEU A 1 10.79 12.57 -1.81
C LEU A 1 12.13 13.18 -2.15
N THR A 2 13.23 12.59 -1.70
CA THR A 2 14.57 13.07 -2.01
C THR A 2 14.89 12.90 -3.51
N LYS A 3 15.64 13.84 -4.11
CA LYS A 3 16.11 13.73 -5.51
C LYS A 3 16.86 12.42 -5.75
N ILE A 4 17.63 11.95 -4.76
CA ILE A 4 18.37 10.68 -4.79
C ILE A 4 17.42 9.48 -4.86
N GLY A 5 16.34 9.45 -4.09
CA GLY A 5 15.34 8.38 -4.15
C GLY A 5 14.61 8.31 -5.49
N ASN A 6 14.37 9.46 -6.13
CA ASN A 6 13.79 9.50 -7.48
C ASN A 6 14.77 8.99 -8.54
N ALA A 7 16.05 9.38 -8.45
CA ALA A 7 17.09 8.90 -9.35
C ALA A 7 17.27 7.38 -9.24
N TYR A 8 17.31 6.86 -8.00
CA TYR A 8 17.41 5.41 -7.76
C TYR A 8 16.24 4.63 -8.39
N ARG A 9 15.00 5.09 -8.21
CA ARG A 9 13.82 4.41 -8.79
C ARG A 9 13.83 4.44 -10.32
N ARG A 10 14.22 5.57 -10.93
CA ARG A 10 14.37 5.67 -12.38
C ARG A 10 15.44 4.72 -12.90
N PHE A 11 16.59 4.68 -12.24
CA PHE A 11 17.67 3.75 -12.61
C PHE A 11 17.21 2.29 -12.45
N HIS A 12 16.53 1.98 -11.35
CA HIS A 12 15.98 0.65 -11.12
C HIS A 12 15.01 0.23 -12.22
N GLY A 13 14.10 1.13 -12.64
CA GLY A 13 13.16 0.86 -13.73
C GLY A 13 13.81 0.74 -15.13
N MET A 14 15.08 1.15 -15.28
CA MET A 14 15.86 0.91 -16.52
C MET A 14 16.51 -0.47 -16.56
N VAL A 15 16.74 -1.10 -15.40
CA VAL A 15 17.48 -2.37 -15.28
C VAL A 15 16.63 -3.52 -14.74
N SER A 16 15.41 -3.27 -14.35
CA SER A 16 14.49 -4.25 -13.78
C SER A 16 13.04 -3.89 -14.11
N ASP A 17 12.28 -4.85 -14.60
CA ASP A 17 10.83 -4.70 -14.86
C ASP A 17 9.99 -4.81 -13.57
N ARG A 18 10.63 -4.97 -12.42
CA ARG A 18 9.98 -5.15 -11.13
C ARG A 18 9.99 -3.83 -10.34
N PRO A 19 8.85 -3.36 -9.80
CA PRO A 19 8.83 -2.20 -8.91
C PRO A 19 9.72 -2.40 -7.68
N THR A 20 10.36 -1.33 -7.23
CA THR A 20 11.17 -1.37 -6.03
C THR A 20 10.36 -1.86 -4.83
N ASN A 21 10.99 -2.60 -3.93
CA ASN A 21 10.41 -3.01 -2.66
C ASN A 21 9.07 -3.78 -2.78
N PHE A 22 8.88 -4.52 -3.87
CA PHE A 22 7.74 -5.42 -4.01
C PHE A 22 7.89 -6.64 -3.10
N SER A 23 6.87 -6.94 -2.31
CA SER A 23 6.75 -8.22 -1.60
C SER A 23 5.29 -8.52 -1.27
N TRP A 24 4.99 -9.81 -1.20
CA TRP A 24 3.70 -10.27 -0.70
C TRP A 24 3.64 -10.13 0.83
N VAL A 25 2.52 -9.64 1.33
CA VAL A 25 2.13 -9.69 2.75
C VAL A 25 1.32 -10.95 3.00
N THR A 26 0.43 -11.26 2.08
CA THR A 26 -0.26 -12.55 1.99
C THR A 26 -0.12 -13.04 0.55
N GLU A 27 0.57 -14.16 0.36
CA GLU A 27 0.89 -14.70 -0.96
C GLU A 27 -0.35 -14.80 -1.85
N GLY A 28 -0.27 -14.27 -3.05
CA GLY A 28 -1.34 -14.26 -4.05
C GLY A 28 -2.59 -13.43 -3.68
N LYS A 29 -2.58 -12.66 -2.56
CA LYS A 29 -3.74 -11.89 -2.10
C LYS A 29 -3.43 -10.43 -1.86
N LEU A 30 -2.37 -10.12 -1.10
CA LEU A 30 -2.04 -8.76 -0.71
C LEU A 30 -0.54 -8.52 -0.79
N ALA A 31 -0.14 -7.52 -1.55
CA ALA A 31 1.25 -7.13 -1.74
C ALA A 31 1.46 -5.64 -1.46
N GLY A 32 2.70 -5.27 -1.21
CA GLY A 32 3.15 -3.89 -1.15
C GLY A 32 4.33 -3.63 -2.08
N SER A 33 4.45 -2.42 -2.63
CA SER A 33 5.60 -2.01 -3.44
C SER A 33 5.88 -0.51 -3.39
N GLY A 34 6.99 -0.10 -3.96
CA GLY A 34 7.22 1.25 -4.44
C GLY A 34 6.40 1.55 -5.68
N LEU A 35 6.50 2.80 -6.16
CA LEU A 35 5.83 3.25 -7.37
C LEU A 35 6.35 2.47 -8.58
N PRO A 36 5.48 1.82 -9.36
CA PRO A 36 5.82 1.45 -10.72
C PRO A 36 6.13 2.73 -11.52
N VAL A 37 7.36 2.87 -12.03
CA VAL A 37 7.80 4.09 -12.74
C VAL A 37 7.74 3.95 -14.25
N THR A 38 7.58 2.72 -14.74
CA THR A 38 7.44 2.41 -16.17
C THR A 38 6.21 1.55 -16.41
N GLN A 39 5.76 1.51 -17.65
CA GLN A 39 4.66 0.63 -18.06
C GLN A 39 5.07 -0.85 -17.95
N ASP A 40 6.34 -1.18 -18.12
CA ASP A 40 6.86 -2.54 -17.97
C ASP A 40 6.79 -3.00 -16.51
N GLU A 41 7.16 -2.15 -15.56
CA GLU A 41 6.96 -2.45 -14.13
C GLU A 41 5.48 -2.61 -13.76
N PHE A 42 4.60 -1.79 -14.35
CA PHE A 42 3.16 -1.95 -14.16
C PHE A 42 2.65 -3.27 -14.74
N LYS A 43 3.06 -3.62 -15.96
CA LYS A 43 2.73 -4.89 -16.60
C LYS A 43 3.24 -6.07 -15.76
N TRP A 44 4.47 -5.98 -15.26
CA TRP A 44 5.03 -7.00 -14.37
C TRP A 44 4.12 -7.24 -13.14
N VAL A 45 3.60 -6.16 -12.54
CA VAL A 45 2.64 -6.26 -11.42
C VAL A 45 1.39 -7.03 -11.81
N LEU A 46 0.84 -6.77 -13.00
CA LEU A 46 -0.34 -7.47 -13.51
C LEU A 46 -0.06 -8.95 -13.77
N ASP A 47 1.13 -9.26 -14.30
CA ASP A 47 1.58 -10.64 -14.56
C ASP A 47 1.75 -11.46 -13.27
N LYS A 48 1.88 -10.80 -12.10
CA LYS A 48 1.83 -11.44 -10.78
C LYS A 48 0.41 -11.77 -10.30
N GLY A 49 -0.59 -11.50 -11.11
CA GLY A 49 -1.99 -11.75 -10.77
C GLY A 49 -2.68 -10.64 -10.01
N ILE A 50 -2.03 -9.48 -9.81
CA ILE A 50 -2.66 -8.31 -9.21
C ILE A 50 -3.80 -7.83 -10.12
N LYS A 51 -4.98 -7.65 -9.54
CA LYS A 51 -6.21 -7.20 -10.22
C LYS A 51 -6.81 -5.95 -9.57
N SER A 52 -6.21 -5.46 -8.49
CA SER A 52 -6.64 -4.25 -7.82
C SER A 52 -5.42 -3.49 -7.29
N ILE A 53 -5.41 -2.17 -7.42
CA ILE A 53 -4.29 -1.32 -7.01
C ILE A 53 -4.80 -0.20 -6.12
N VAL A 54 -4.13 0.00 -4.99
CA VAL A 54 -4.32 1.12 -4.07
C VAL A 54 -3.07 2.00 -4.10
N THR A 55 -3.20 3.20 -4.64
CA THR A 55 -2.14 4.21 -4.67
C THR A 55 -2.27 5.14 -3.47
N VAL A 56 -1.23 5.22 -2.63
CA VAL A 56 -1.19 6.05 -1.41
C VAL A 56 -0.12 7.13 -1.57
N ARG A 57 -0.42 8.17 -2.32
CA ARG A 57 0.49 9.27 -2.62
C ARG A 57 -0.25 10.47 -3.21
N GLU A 58 0.46 11.57 -3.38
CA GLU A 58 -0.09 12.85 -3.85
C GLU A 58 -0.65 12.77 -5.28
N VAL A 59 -0.01 11.99 -6.15
CA VAL A 59 -0.33 11.90 -7.57
C VAL A 59 -0.77 10.48 -7.92
N PRO A 60 -1.86 10.29 -8.67
CA PRO A 60 -2.31 8.98 -9.14
C PRO A 60 -1.33 8.36 -10.15
N LEU A 61 -1.56 7.09 -10.47
CA LEU A 61 -0.93 6.45 -11.63
C LEU A 61 -1.50 7.03 -12.94
N PRO A 62 -0.75 6.97 -14.06
CA PRO A 62 -1.25 7.40 -15.35
C PRO A 62 -2.52 6.65 -15.75
N SER A 63 -3.59 7.37 -16.09
CA SER A 63 -4.90 6.76 -16.43
C SER A 63 -4.80 5.82 -17.63
N GLN A 64 -3.96 6.12 -18.59
CA GLN A 64 -3.76 5.30 -19.79
C GLN A 64 -3.21 3.89 -19.49
N TRP A 65 -2.65 3.67 -18.30
CA TRP A 65 -2.19 2.33 -17.91
C TRP A 65 -3.32 1.37 -17.60
N PHE A 66 -4.52 1.90 -17.38
CA PHE A 66 -5.73 1.13 -17.07
C PHE A 66 -6.62 0.91 -18.29
N ASP A 67 -6.27 1.51 -19.44
CA ASP A 67 -7.06 1.41 -20.67
C ASP A 67 -7.12 -0.05 -21.16
N GLY A 68 -8.32 -0.57 -21.31
CA GLY A 68 -8.58 -1.94 -21.82
C GLY A 68 -8.32 -3.07 -20.81
N GLY A 69 -8.01 -2.77 -19.55
CA GLY A 69 -7.79 -3.76 -18.48
C GLY A 69 -8.93 -3.84 -17.46
N ASP A 70 -9.25 -5.06 -16.97
CA ASP A 70 -10.14 -5.26 -15.83
C ASP A 70 -9.35 -5.12 -14.52
N ILE A 71 -8.93 -3.87 -14.21
CA ILE A 71 -8.15 -3.53 -13.03
C ILE A 71 -8.91 -2.53 -12.19
N ASP A 72 -9.22 -2.92 -10.96
CA ASP A 72 -9.80 -2.01 -9.99
C ASP A 72 -8.73 -1.05 -9.46
N TYR A 73 -9.09 0.20 -9.28
CA TYR A 73 -8.16 1.25 -8.86
C TYR A 73 -8.73 2.12 -7.75
N MET A 74 -7.94 2.37 -6.72
CA MET A 74 -8.24 3.32 -5.66
C MET A 74 -7.05 4.27 -5.48
N HIS A 75 -7.30 5.56 -5.42
CA HIS A 75 -6.30 6.58 -5.14
C HIS A 75 -6.61 7.29 -3.83
N LEU A 76 -5.67 7.22 -2.89
CA LEU A 76 -5.68 7.94 -1.63
C LEU A 76 -4.61 9.04 -1.70
N MET A 77 -5.07 10.29 -1.73
CA MET A 77 -4.17 11.45 -1.76
C MET A 77 -3.57 11.66 -0.37
N VAL A 78 -2.32 11.25 -0.18
CA VAL A 78 -1.58 11.34 1.08
C VAL A 78 -0.19 11.89 0.80
N GLU A 79 0.18 12.97 1.50
CA GLU A 79 1.50 13.58 1.41
C GLU A 79 2.61 12.65 1.93
N ASP A 80 3.83 12.94 1.51
CA ASP A 80 5.00 12.17 1.96
C ASP A 80 5.16 12.28 3.48
N TYR A 81 5.51 11.18 4.14
CA TYR A 81 5.53 11.00 5.60
C TYR A 81 4.19 11.22 6.31
N GLY A 82 3.12 11.58 5.60
CA GLY A 82 1.76 11.67 6.10
C GLY A 82 1.08 10.32 6.26
N ALA A 83 -0.12 10.36 6.83
CA ALA A 83 -1.00 9.20 6.96
C ALA A 83 -2.41 9.55 6.49
N PRO A 84 -3.18 8.58 5.98
CA PRO A 84 -4.61 8.76 5.79
C PRO A 84 -5.32 9.03 7.13
N THR A 85 -6.47 9.72 7.09
CA THR A 85 -7.34 9.81 8.26
C THR A 85 -7.91 8.44 8.64
N MET A 86 -8.52 8.33 9.81
CA MET A 86 -9.12 7.05 10.27
C MET A 86 -10.20 6.55 9.32
N GLU A 87 -11.03 7.46 8.80
CA GLU A 87 -12.10 7.16 7.85
C GLU A 87 -11.52 6.64 6.53
N VAL A 88 -10.49 7.30 6.01
CA VAL A 88 -9.80 6.90 4.78
C VAL A 88 -9.07 5.58 4.96
N LEU A 89 -8.46 5.33 6.13
CA LEU A 89 -7.89 4.02 6.46
C LEU A 89 -8.95 2.92 6.48
N ASP A 90 -10.12 3.19 7.09
CA ASP A 90 -11.22 2.21 7.15
C ASP A 90 -11.80 1.93 5.76
N GLU A 91 -11.94 2.96 4.93
CA GLU A 91 -12.36 2.83 3.53
C GLU A 91 -11.36 1.97 2.73
N ALA A 92 -10.07 2.26 2.84
CA ALA A 92 -9.02 1.50 2.18
C ALA A 92 -9.00 0.03 2.62
N VAL A 93 -9.10 -0.22 3.93
CA VAL A 93 -9.12 -1.59 4.47
C VAL A 93 -10.35 -2.34 4.00
N ASN A 94 -11.53 -1.72 3.99
CA ASN A 94 -12.76 -2.33 3.49
C ASN A 94 -12.67 -2.62 1.98
N TYR A 95 -12.10 -1.70 1.22
CA TYR A 95 -11.85 -1.90 -0.21
C TYR A 95 -10.93 -3.10 -0.45
N ILE A 96 -9.78 -3.17 0.23
CA ILE A 96 -8.85 -4.30 0.13
C ILE A 96 -9.54 -5.62 0.48
N ASP A 97 -10.28 -5.67 1.59
CA ASP A 97 -10.99 -6.86 2.04
C ASP A 97 -12.03 -7.34 1.01
N LYS A 98 -12.82 -6.41 0.47
CA LYS A 98 -13.81 -6.70 -0.58
C LYS A 98 -13.15 -7.27 -1.83
N LYS A 99 -12.01 -6.70 -2.27
CA LYS A 99 -11.31 -7.19 -3.47
C LYS A 99 -10.73 -8.58 -3.26
N ILE A 100 -10.08 -8.82 -2.11
CA ILE A 100 -9.57 -10.15 -1.75
C ILE A 100 -10.73 -11.17 -1.65
N GLY A 101 -11.86 -10.78 -1.06
CA GLY A 101 -13.07 -11.61 -0.99
C GLY A 101 -13.66 -11.97 -2.37
N SER A 102 -13.40 -11.12 -3.37
CA SER A 102 -13.78 -11.37 -4.78
C SER A 102 -12.66 -12.04 -5.59
N CYS A 103 -11.69 -12.66 -4.94
CA CYS A 103 -10.53 -13.31 -5.55
C CYS A 103 -9.67 -12.39 -6.43
N LYS A 104 -9.66 -11.09 -6.14
CA LYS A 104 -8.78 -10.09 -6.79
C LYS A 104 -7.62 -9.78 -5.87
N ALA A 105 -6.40 -10.16 -6.24
CA ALA A 105 -5.21 -9.80 -5.50
C ALA A 105 -4.96 -8.29 -5.56
N VAL A 106 -4.55 -7.71 -4.43
CA VAL A 106 -4.41 -6.26 -4.25
C VAL A 106 -2.95 -5.88 -4.08
N LEU A 107 -2.52 -4.85 -4.78
CA LEU A 107 -1.27 -4.14 -4.53
C LEU A 107 -1.54 -2.81 -3.82
N VAL A 108 -0.87 -2.57 -2.70
CA VAL A 108 -0.79 -1.25 -2.06
C VAL A 108 0.59 -0.65 -2.34
N HIS A 109 0.64 0.55 -2.89
CA HIS A 109 1.91 1.22 -3.16
C HIS A 109 1.89 2.71 -2.82
N CYS A 110 3.06 3.26 -2.56
CA CYS A 110 3.30 4.70 -2.49
C CYS A 110 4.50 5.04 -3.38
N ALA A 111 5.38 5.94 -2.98
CA ALA A 111 6.60 6.22 -3.73
C ALA A 111 7.70 5.18 -3.50
N ALA A 112 8.10 4.95 -2.24
CA ALA A 112 9.15 4.01 -1.87
C ALA A 112 8.63 2.63 -1.43
N GLY A 113 7.32 2.49 -1.23
CA GLY A 113 6.71 1.25 -0.75
C GLY A 113 6.99 0.95 0.72
N LYS A 114 7.24 1.99 1.52
CA LYS A 114 7.62 1.86 2.94
C LYS A 114 6.60 2.54 3.87
N GLY A 115 6.70 3.86 4.10
CA GLY A 115 5.92 4.57 5.09
C GLY A 115 4.41 4.45 4.89
N ARG A 116 3.87 5.14 3.89
CA ARG A 116 2.43 5.19 3.56
C ARG A 116 1.86 3.81 3.20
N THR A 117 2.59 3.04 2.40
CA THR A 117 2.23 1.64 2.08
C THR A 117 2.16 0.81 3.36
N GLY A 118 3.17 0.90 4.22
CA GLY A 118 3.21 0.17 5.49
C GLY A 118 2.07 0.55 6.42
N ALA A 119 1.67 1.82 6.46
CA ALA A 119 0.55 2.28 7.28
C ALA A 119 -0.78 1.64 6.85
N VAL A 120 -1.07 1.60 5.55
CA VAL A 120 -2.31 0.95 5.04
C VAL A 120 -2.28 -0.56 5.28
N LEU A 121 -1.14 -1.22 5.06
CA LEU A 121 -0.99 -2.66 5.29
C LEU A 121 -1.12 -3.01 6.79
N ALA A 122 -0.54 -2.20 7.68
CA ALA A 122 -0.70 -2.37 9.13
C ALA A 122 -2.16 -2.16 9.57
N ALA A 123 -2.85 -1.15 9.03
CA ALA A 123 -4.27 -0.93 9.30
C ALA A 123 -5.13 -2.14 8.89
N TYR A 124 -4.82 -2.76 7.75
CA TYR A 124 -5.46 -4.01 7.34
C TYR A 124 -5.25 -5.12 8.37
N MET A 125 -4.02 -5.29 8.88
CA MET A 125 -3.72 -6.30 9.92
C MET A 125 -4.45 -6.01 11.24
N ILE A 126 -4.53 -4.75 11.68
CA ILE A 126 -5.29 -4.36 12.88
C ILE A 126 -6.74 -4.83 12.77
N LYS A 127 -7.38 -4.57 11.65
CA LYS A 127 -8.81 -4.90 11.46
C LYS A 127 -9.06 -6.38 11.24
N LYS A 128 -8.27 -7.02 10.39
CA LYS A 128 -8.51 -8.40 9.92
C LYS A 128 -7.92 -9.47 10.85
N GLU A 129 -6.80 -9.17 11.47
CA GLU A 129 -6.13 -10.10 12.40
C GLU A 129 -6.39 -9.73 13.87
N ASN A 130 -7.15 -8.66 14.12
CA ASN A 130 -7.46 -8.15 15.47
C ASN A 130 -6.21 -7.84 16.30
N LEU A 131 -5.17 -7.31 15.64
CA LEU A 131 -3.93 -6.89 16.29
C LEU A 131 -4.07 -5.50 16.91
N THR A 132 -3.23 -5.21 17.91
CA THR A 132 -3.02 -3.82 18.34
C THR A 132 -2.21 -3.07 17.27
N ALA A 133 -2.21 -1.74 17.32
CA ALA A 133 -1.39 -0.94 16.41
C ALA A 133 0.09 -1.28 16.54
N GLU A 134 0.60 -1.45 17.77
CA GLU A 134 1.99 -1.82 18.05
C GLU A 134 2.34 -3.18 17.41
N GLN A 135 1.50 -4.20 17.64
CA GLN A 135 1.70 -5.53 17.05
C GLN A 135 1.68 -5.51 15.52
N ALA A 136 0.78 -4.75 14.92
CA ALA A 136 0.69 -4.62 13.46
C ALA A 136 1.91 -3.90 12.87
N ILE A 137 2.39 -2.84 13.54
CA ILE A 137 3.59 -2.10 13.14
C ILE A 137 4.82 -3.01 13.23
N GLU A 138 4.98 -3.73 14.32
CA GLU A 138 6.08 -4.68 14.49
C GLU A 138 6.04 -5.76 13.40
N LYS A 139 4.88 -6.39 13.20
CA LYS A 139 4.68 -7.43 12.20
C LYS A 139 5.02 -6.95 10.79
N ILE A 140 4.48 -5.79 10.39
CA ILE A 140 4.76 -5.28 9.03
C ILE A 140 6.23 -4.88 8.85
N ARG A 141 6.90 -4.39 9.89
CA ARG A 141 8.34 -4.08 9.86
C ARG A 141 9.21 -5.32 9.72
N LEU A 142 8.82 -6.43 10.32
CA LEU A 142 9.49 -7.72 10.14
C LEU A 142 9.33 -8.24 8.71
N MET A 143 8.14 -8.16 8.16
CA MET A 143 7.86 -8.62 6.79
C MET A 143 8.42 -7.68 5.71
N ARG A 144 8.40 -6.38 5.98
CA ARG A 144 8.77 -5.30 5.05
C ARG A 144 9.58 -4.25 5.80
N PRO A 145 10.91 -4.43 5.93
CA PRO A 145 11.77 -3.50 6.67
C PRO A 145 11.63 -2.05 6.20
N GLY A 146 11.56 -1.12 7.14
CA GLY A 146 11.35 0.30 6.89
C GLY A 146 9.89 0.70 6.65
N SER A 147 8.92 -0.16 6.91
CA SER A 147 7.50 0.19 6.93
C SER A 147 7.16 1.11 8.10
N VAL A 148 6.16 1.99 7.91
CA VAL A 148 5.68 2.97 8.92
C VAL A 148 6.84 3.85 9.40
N GLN A 149 7.13 4.91 8.65
CA GLN A 149 8.38 5.70 8.78
C GLN A 149 8.24 6.96 9.63
N SER A 150 7.03 7.36 10.01
CA SER A 150 6.81 8.61 10.74
C SER A 150 5.94 8.42 11.97
N ILE A 151 6.13 9.29 12.96
CA ILE A 151 5.27 9.37 14.15
C ILE A 151 3.81 9.63 13.75
N THR A 152 3.58 10.42 12.70
CA THR A 152 2.24 10.67 12.16
C THR A 152 1.56 9.37 11.72
N GLN A 153 2.29 8.47 11.06
CA GLN A 153 1.78 7.17 10.63
C GLN A 153 1.51 6.24 11.82
N GLU A 154 2.41 6.19 12.81
CA GLU A 154 2.20 5.41 14.03
C GLU A 154 1.00 5.91 14.83
N THR A 155 0.86 7.24 14.97
CA THR A 155 -0.28 7.87 15.64
C THR A 155 -1.60 7.54 14.93
N ALA A 156 -1.63 7.63 13.61
CA ALA A 156 -2.82 7.30 12.82
C ALA A 156 -3.26 5.85 13.03
N LEU A 157 -2.31 4.90 13.11
CA LEU A 157 -2.61 3.49 13.38
C LEU A 157 -3.16 3.28 14.80
N SER A 158 -2.59 3.96 15.81
CA SER A 158 -3.08 3.91 17.19
C SER A 158 -4.50 4.50 17.31
N MET A 159 -4.78 5.57 16.58
CA MET A 159 -6.13 6.16 16.51
C MET A 159 -7.10 5.23 15.78
N TYR A 160 -6.67 4.58 14.70
CA TYR A 160 -7.48 3.62 13.97
C TYR A 160 -7.85 2.40 14.81
N GLU A 161 -6.93 1.87 15.60
CA GLU A 161 -7.22 0.80 16.57
C GLU A 161 -8.34 1.20 17.55
N LYS A 162 -8.24 2.41 18.13
CA LYS A 162 -9.26 2.94 19.04
C LYS A 162 -10.61 3.12 18.34
N TYR A 163 -10.61 3.67 17.13
CA TYR A 163 -11.81 3.84 16.31
C TYR A 163 -12.53 2.50 16.07
N LEU A 164 -11.79 1.45 15.73
CA LEU A 164 -12.37 0.12 15.54
C LEU A 164 -12.96 -0.48 16.82
N LYS A 165 -12.36 -0.21 17.99
CA LYS A 165 -12.89 -0.66 19.29
C LYS A 165 -14.22 0.02 19.61
N ILE A 166 -14.35 1.31 19.34
CA ILE A 166 -15.59 2.07 19.55
C ILE A 166 -16.70 1.58 18.60
N LYS A 167 -16.36 1.30 17.35
CA LYS A 167 -17.32 0.81 16.34
C LYS A 167 -17.91 -0.58 16.64
N LYS A 168 -17.25 -1.37 17.48
CA LYS A 168 -17.70 -2.72 17.89
C LYS A 168 -18.62 -2.72 19.11
N GLN A 169 -18.77 -1.57 19.80
CA GLN A 169 -19.70 -1.35 20.91
C GLN A 169 -21.06 -0.87 20.41
#